data_efa0d86ef306d0de4b7e5487fb22926f
#
_entry.id   efa0d86ef306d0de4b7e5487fb22926f
#
_cell.length_a   1.000
_cell.length_b   1.000
_cell.length_c   1.000
_cell.angle_alpha   90.00
_cell.angle_beta   90.00
_cell.angle_gamma   90.00
#
_symmetry.space_group_name_H-M   'P 1'
#
loop_
_entity.id
_entity.type
_entity.pdbx_description
1 polymer ?
#
loop_
_entity_poly.entity_id
_entity_poly.type
_entity_poly.pdbx_seq_one_letter_code
_entity_poly.pdbx_strand_id
1 'polypeptide(L)'
;MNKIKYLFCFLPLLFVFCFSFGQTPYPGALTNWDSLRYNLSWKRELVIITPAVILVTTDLFLPPPTLGVEDLAGLDINDIPAFERDIIYFDSAQAAVAEIWSDGINALSFGACAAAIFSSYKEERQVFKNAIVYAEGAVLTYGVTEVLKSAIGRNRPYTYNDNYSADYRLRKDPTSSFPSGHTSSTAYNCFFAASLIDYYYIANDDKWLKIINWGTAATIPIITGYLRTEAGKHFYTDVAGGYIIGAAIGLGV
;
A
#
# COMPACT_ATOMS: atom_id res chain seq x y z
N MET A 1 -6.24 -26.25 6.63
CA MET A 1 -6.56 -25.93 8.04
C MET A 1 -5.97 -24.57 8.41
N ASN A 2 -6.81 -23.66 8.47
CA ASN A 2 -6.88 -22.27 8.94
C ASN A 2 -5.56 -21.51 9.33
N LYS A 3 -4.72 -21.19 8.35
CA LYS A 3 -3.61 -20.20 8.54
C LYS A 3 -4.15 -18.79 8.82
N ILE A 4 -5.35 -18.45 8.36
CA ILE A 4 -5.99 -17.13 8.52
C ILE A 4 -6.45 -16.88 9.98
N LYS A 5 -6.74 -17.90 10.79
CA LYS A 5 -7.16 -17.72 12.18
C LYS A 5 -6.11 -17.04 13.07
N TYR A 6 -4.83 -17.21 12.76
CA TYR A 6 -3.75 -16.60 13.55
C TYR A 6 -3.51 -15.12 13.19
N LEU A 7 -4.02 -14.67 12.03
CA LEU A 7 -3.93 -13.26 11.62
C LEU A 7 -4.81 -12.34 12.49
N PHE A 8 -5.88 -12.89 13.06
CA PHE A 8 -6.79 -12.15 13.96
C PHE A 8 -6.14 -11.65 15.25
N CYS A 9 -5.03 -12.24 15.69
CA CYS A 9 -4.33 -11.80 16.89
C CYS A 9 -3.52 -10.52 16.69
N PHE A 10 -3.22 -10.13 15.45
CA PHE A 10 -2.40 -8.94 15.15
C PHE A 10 -3.22 -7.67 14.92
N LEU A 11 -4.49 -7.77 14.49
CA LEU A 11 -5.37 -6.61 14.26
C LEU A 11 -5.60 -5.74 15.51
N PRO A 12 -5.86 -6.31 16.72
CA PRO A 12 -6.01 -5.52 17.94
C PRO A 12 -4.73 -4.76 18.33
N LEU A 13 -3.55 -5.33 18.04
CA LEU A 13 -2.26 -4.68 18.29
C LEU A 13 -2.09 -3.40 17.45
N LEU A 14 -2.60 -3.39 16.22
CA LEU A 14 -2.60 -2.22 15.33
C LEU A 14 -3.46 -1.09 15.90
N PHE A 15 -4.65 -1.43 16.39
CA PHE A 15 -5.61 -0.48 16.97
C PHE A 15 -5.10 0.10 18.30
N VAL A 16 -4.52 -0.76 19.14
CA VAL A 16 -3.92 -0.34 20.43
C VAL A 16 -2.71 0.56 20.17
N PHE A 17 -1.91 0.27 19.14
CA PHE A 17 -0.75 1.09 18.78
C PHE A 17 -1.16 2.50 18.34
N CYS A 18 -2.17 2.65 17.47
CA CYS A 18 -2.67 3.96 17.05
C CYS A 18 -3.34 4.75 18.18
N PHE A 19 -4.02 4.10 19.13
CA PHE A 19 -4.72 4.75 20.24
C PHE A 19 -3.81 5.08 21.43
N SER A 20 -2.76 4.28 21.67
CA SER A 20 -1.86 4.49 22.81
C SER A 20 -0.98 5.75 22.69
N PHE A 21 -0.78 6.27 21.47
CA PHE A 21 -0.01 7.48 21.23
C PHE A 21 -0.81 8.79 21.30
N GLY A 22 -2.14 8.71 21.44
CA GLY A 22 -3.03 9.90 21.52
C GLY A 22 -2.93 10.69 22.81
N GLN A 23 -2.14 10.29 23.79
CA GLN A 23 -2.32 10.82 25.14
C GLN A 23 -1.36 11.91 25.60
N THR A 24 -0.14 12.01 25.15
CA THR A 24 0.71 13.20 25.40
C THR A 24 1.99 13.10 24.56
N PRO A 25 2.44 14.18 23.91
CA PRO A 25 3.75 14.20 23.27
C PRO A 25 4.83 13.97 24.34
N TYR A 26 5.80 13.13 24.02
CA TYR A 26 6.96 12.91 24.89
C TYR A 26 7.69 14.25 25.15
N PRO A 27 7.98 14.61 26.42
CA PRO A 27 8.59 15.90 26.74
C PRO A 27 9.91 16.23 25.99
N GLY A 28 10.65 15.20 25.58
CA GLY A 28 11.88 15.34 24.78
C GLY A 28 11.64 15.59 23.29
N ALA A 29 10.50 15.19 22.74
CA ALA A 29 10.09 15.50 21.38
C ALA A 29 9.66 16.96 21.22
N LEU A 30 9.35 17.64 22.33
CA LEU A 30 8.88 19.02 22.37
C LEU A 30 9.89 20.05 21.87
N THR A 31 11.17 19.73 21.80
CA THR A 31 12.21 20.62 21.32
C THR A 31 12.15 20.89 19.81
N ASN A 32 11.46 20.05 19.06
CA ASN A 32 11.31 20.18 17.60
C ASN A 32 9.93 20.70 17.14
N TRP A 33 9.03 21.04 18.06
CA TRP A 33 7.69 21.51 17.69
C TRP A 33 7.70 22.87 16.97
N ASP A 34 8.75 23.67 17.17
CA ASP A 34 8.93 24.94 16.47
C ASP A 34 9.43 24.74 15.03
N SER A 35 10.02 23.58 14.73
CA SER A 35 10.43 23.21 13.39
C SER A 35 9.35 22.33 12.76
N LEU A 36 8.63 22.86 11.79
CA LEU A 36 7.69 22.07 10.99
C LEU A 36 8.48 20.98 10.26
N ARG A 37 8.05 19.70 10.39
CA ARG A 37 8.70 18.59 9.68
C ARG A 37 8.79 18.86 8.18
N TYR A 38 7.72 19.39 7.60
CA TYR A 38 7.64 19.69 6.19
C TYR A 38 7.65 21.19 5.94
N ASN A 39 8.59 21.64 5.13
CA ASN A 39 8.64 23.02 4.67
C ASN A 39 8.04 23.08 3.26
N LEU A 40 6.77 23.48 3.16
CA LEU A 40 6.10 23.67 1.88
C LEU A 40 6.78 24.83 1.14
N SER A 41 7.34 24.56 -0.01
CA SER A 41 7.92 25.56 -0.90
C SER A 41 7.47 25.30 -2.32
N TRP A 42 7.21 26.35 -3.09
CA TRP A 42 6.74 26.21 -4.48
C TRP A 42 7.65 25.34 -5.35
N LYS A 43 8.97 25.33 -5.08
CA LYS A 43 9.93 24.49 -5.80
C LYS A 43 9.75 23.01 -5.48
N ARG A 44 9.56 22.66 -4.20
CA ARG A 44 9.30 21.31 -3.75
C ARG A 44 7.96 20.80 -4.32
N GLU A 45 6.93 21.61 -4.21
CA GLU A 45 5.60 21.29 -4.71
C GLU A 45 5.62 21.01 -6.22
N LEU A 46 6.32 21.83 -7.02
CA LEU A 46 6.47 21.58 -8.45
C LEU A 46 7.18 20.24 -8.75
N VAL A 47 8.20 19.88 -7.96
CA VAL A 47 8.94 18.62 -8.15
C VAL A 47 8.07 17.40 -7.84
N ILE A 48 7.14 17.49 -6.92
CA ILE A 48 6.26 16.36 -6.51
C ILE A 48 4.96 16.35 -7.31
N ILE A 49 4.25 17.48 -7.36
CA ILE A 49 2.92 17.57 -8.00
C ILE A 49 3.01 17.39 -9.51
N THR A 50 4.03 17.98 -10.16
CA THR A 50 4.13 17.89 -11.64
C THR A 50 4.24 16.44 -12.12
N PRO A 51 5.16 15.59 -11.62
CA PRO A 51 5.18 14.19 -12.00
C PRO A 51 3.88 13.45 -11.63
N ALA A 52 3.31 13.71 -10.45
CA ALA A 52 2.08 13.08 -10.02
C ALA A 52 0.91 13.37 -10.98
N VAL A 53 0.73 14.63 -11.38
CA VAL A 53 -0.29 15.04 -12.35
C VAL A 53 -0.02 14.42 -13.73
N ILE A 54 1.24 14.44 -14.19
CA ILE A 54 1.60 13.83 -15.47
C ILE A 54 1.27 12.32 -15.45
N LEU A 55 1.61 11.60 -14.39
CA LEU A 55 1.34 10.17 -14.29
C LEU A 55 -0.16 9.87 -14.29
N VAL A 56 -0.95 10.58 -13.48
CA VAL A 56 -2.41 10.38 -13.43
C VAL A 56 -3.05 10.73 -14.78
N THR A 57 -2.61 11.80 -15.45
CA THR A 57 -3.13 12.15 -16.77
C THR A 57 -2.69 11.15 -17.84
N THR A 58 -1.48 10.61 -17.75
CA THR A 58 -0.98 9.59 -18.68
C THR A 58 -1.82 8.32 -18.58
N ASP A 59 -2.21 7.89 -17.38
CA ASP A 59 -3.07 6.72 -17.18
C ASP A 59 -4.43 6.87 -17.88
N LEU A 60 -5.00 8.07 -17.91
CA LEU A 60 -6.24 8.35 -18.63
C LEU A 60 -6.14 8.12 -20.17
N PHE A 61 -4.94 8.21 -20.73
CA PHE A 61 -4.68 8.04 -22.16
C PHE A 61 -4.02 6.71 -22.53
N LEU A 62 -3.59 5.94 -21.55
CA LEU A 62 -2.94 4.64 -21.70
C LEU A 62 -3.72 3.57 -20.92
N PRO A 63 -4.92 3.16 -21.41
CA PRO A 63 -5.65 2.09 -20.73
C PRO A 63 -4.83 0.79 -20.79
N PRO A 64 -4.93 -0.07 -19.76
CA PRO A 64 -4.26 -1.36 -19.78
C PRO A 64 -4.75 -2.18 -20.98
N PRO A 65 -3.93 -3.12 -21.49
CA PRO A 65 -4.32 -4.04 -22.55
C PRO A 65 -5.61 -4.78 -22.16
N THR A 66 -6.47 -5.04 -23.15
CA THR A 66 -7.68 -5.84 -22.95
C THR A 66 -7.35 -7.32 -23.18
N LEU A 67 -7.95 -8.20 -22.38
CA LEU A 67 -7.88 -9.65 -22.57
C LEU A 67 -9.25 -10.15 -22.99
N GLY A 68 -9.36 -10.80 -24.16
CA GLY A 68 -10.57 -11.40 -24.66
C GLY A 68 -10.70 -12.90 -24.32
N VAL A 69 -11.85 -13.49 -24.64
CA VAL A 69 -12.08 -14.94 -24.43
C VAL A 69 -11.14 -15.77 -25.31
N GLU A 70 -10.88 -15.28 -26.53
CA GLU A 70 -9.97 -15.91 -27.49
C GLU A 70 -8.53 -15.93 -27.00
N ASP A 71 -8.10 -14.95 -26.22
CA ASP A 71 -6.74 -14.83 -25.71
C ASP A 71 -6.47 -15.83 -24.58
N LEU A 72 -7.53 -16.27 -23.87
CA LEU A 72 -7.39 -17.20 -22.73
C LEU A 72 -6.76 -18.55 -23.13
N ALA A 73 -7.00 -18.99 -24.37
CA ALA A 73 -6.43 -20.25 -24.89
C ALA A 73 -4.93 -20.12 -25.19
N GLY A 74 -4.44 -18.89 -25.37
CA GLY A 74 -3.02 -18.60 -25.64
C GLY A 74 -2.18 -18.38 -24.37
N LEU A 75 -2.79 -18.37 -23.18
CA LEU A 75 -2.06 -18.15 -21.93
C LEU A 75 -1.27 -19.43 -21.56
N ASP A 76 0.06 -19.33 -21.52
CA ASP A 76 0.92 -20.42 -21.07
C ASP A 76 1.43 -20.17 -19.64
N ILE A 77 1.20 -21.13 -18.75
CA ILE A 77 1.68 -21.11 -17.37
C ILE A 77 3.22 -21.09 -17.31
N ASN A 78 3.90 -21.54 -18.38
CA ASN A 78 5.35 -21.52 -18.48
C ASN A 78 5.94 -20.12 -18.67
N ASP A 79 5.13 -19.15 -19.08
CA ASP A 79 5.51 -17.74 -19.14
C ASP A 79 5.67 -17.11 -17.75
N ILE A 80 5.14 -17.81 -16.71
CA ILE A 80 5.22 -17.37 -15.33
C ILE A 80 6.45 -18.02 -14.67
N PRO A 81 7.25 -17.23 -13.93
CA PRO A 81 8.35 -17.76 -13.14
C PRO A 81 7.92 -18.92 -12.25
N ALA A 82 8.70 -20.01 -12.22
CA ALA A 82 8.30 -21.25 -11.54
C ALA A 82 7.93 -21.06 -10.06
N PHE A 83 8.57 -20.11 -9.37
CA PHE A 83 8.32 -19.81 -7.95
C PHE A 83 7.02 -19.04 -7.69
N GLU A 84 6.31 -18.59 -8.73
CA GLU A 84 5.03 -17.88 -8.64
C GLU A 84 3.84 -18.71 -9.13
N ARG A 85 4.07 -19.89 -9.70
CA ARG A 85 3.02 -20.70 -10.34
C ARG A 85 2.03 -21.28 -9.34
N ASP A 86 2.43 -21.47 -8.10
CA ASP A 86 1.57 -21.97 -7.03
C ASP A 86 0.37 -21.05 -6.75
N ILE A 87 0.55 -19.73 -6.96
CA ILE A 87 -0.51 -18.73 -6.76
C ILE A 87 -1.69 -18.94 -7.72
N ILE A 88 -1.48 -19.55 -8.87
CA ILE A 88 -2.54 -19.77 -9.86
C ILE A 88 -3.63 -20.72 -9.31
N TYR A 89 -3.23 -21.68 -8.49
CA TYR A 89 -4.11 -22.75 -7.97
C TYR A 89 -4.69 -22.40 -6.59
N PHE A 90 -5.17 -21.17 -6.41
CA PHE A 90 -5.78 -20.71 -5.16
C PHE A 90 -7.15 -21.37 -4.92
N ASP A 91 -7.53 -21.51 -3.64
CA ASP A 91 -8.86 -21.93 -3.23
C ASP A 91 -9.84 -20.75 -3.25
N SER A 92 -10.95 -20.85 -3.98
CA SER A 92 -11.89 -19.74 -4.17
C SER A 92 -12.56 -19.25 -2.87
N ALA A 93 -12.82 -20.16 -1.93
CA ALA A 93 -13.43 -19.79 -0.65
C ALA A 93 -12.42 -19.03 0.24
N GLN A 94 -11.16 -19.47 0.25
CA GLN A 94 -10.09 -18.77 0.95
C GLN A 94 -9.74 -17.45 0.27
N ALA A 95 -9.74 -17.42 -1.06
CA ALA A 95 -9.47 -16.22 -1.86
C ALA A 95 -10.46 -15.09 -1.55
N ALA A 96 -11.76 -15.40 -1.44
CA ALA A 96 -12.77 -14.39 -1.08
C ALA A 96 -12.52 -13.80 0.32
N VAL A 97 -12.16 -14.64 1.28
CA VAL A 97 -11.80 -14.18 2.64
C VAL A 97 -10.53 -13.36 2.64
N ALA A 98 -9.51 -13.77 1.91
CA ALA A 98 -8.24 -13.04 1.80
C ALA A 98 -8.43 -11.67 1.11
N GLU A 99 -9.32 -11.58 0.11
CA GLU A 99 -9.69 -10.32 -0.54
C GLU A 99 -10.30 -9.35 0.47
N ILE A 100 -11.31 -9.77 1.23
CA ILE A 100 -11.98 -8.93 2.24
C ILE A 100 -10.97 -8.44 3.29
N TRP A 101 -10.08 -9.31 3.76
CA TRP A 101 -9.08 -8.92 4.75
C TRP A 101 -8.04 -7.95 4.18
N SER A 102 -7.57 -8.16 2.95
CA SER A 102 -6.62 -7.25 2.33
C SER A 102 -7.22 -5.86 2.09
N ASP A 103 -8.50 -5.80 1.70
CA ASP A 103 -9.24 -4.56 1.53
C ASP A 103 -9.43 -3.85 2.87
N GLY A 104 -9.78 -4.61 3.92
CA GLY A 104 -9.94 -4.11 5.28
C GLY A 104 -8.63 -3.53 5.86
N ILE A 105 -7.52 -4.25 5.72
CA ILE A 105 -6.21 -3.76 6.19
C ILE A 105 -5.79 -2.51 5.41
N ASN A 106 -6.00 -2.49 4.10
CA ASN A 106 -5.72 -1.31 3.30
C ASN A 106 -6.55 -0.12 3.77
N ALA A 107 -7.86 -0.28 3.99
CA ALA A 107 -8.73 0.78 4.51
C ALA A 107 -8.29 1.25 5.91
N LEU A 108 -7.93 0.32 6.80
CA LEU A 108 -7.42 0.65 8.13
C LEU A 108 -6.09 1.43 8.07
N SER A 109 -5.23 1.17 7.08
CA SER A 109 -3.98 1.91 6.91
C SER A 109 -4.23 3.39 6.58
N PHE A 110 -5.26 3.72 5.80
CA PHE A 110 -5.71 5.10 5.58
C PHE A 110 -6.19 5.74 6.88
N GLY A 111 -6.99 5.01 7.67
CA GLY A 111 -7.48 5.48 8.98
C GLY A 111 -6.33 5.74 9.96
N ALA A 112 -5.34 4.85 10.02
CA ALA A 112 -4.16 5.00 10.86
C ALA A 112 -3.32 6.22 10.44
N CYS A 113 -3.16 6.44 9.14
CA CYS A 113 -2.45 7.59 8.62
C CYS A 113 -3.19 8.90 8.94
N ALA A 114 -4.50 8.93 8.75
CA ALA A 114 -5.33 10.08 9.14
C ALA A 114 -5.21 10.35 10.64
N ALA A 115 -5.27 9.33 11.49
CA ALA A 115 -5.07 9.46 12.93
C ALA A 115 -3.69 10.04 13.28
N ALA A 116 -2.62 9.59 12.61
CA ALA A 116 -1.28 10.13 12.79
C ALA A 116 -1.18 11.62 12.40
N ILE A 117 -1.83 12.02 11.29
CA ILE A 117 -1.90 13.41 10.86
C ILE A 117 -2.65 14.26 11.90
N PHE A 118 -3.84 13.82 12.34
CA PHE A 118 -4.64 14.56 13.30
C PHE A 118 -4.00 14.58 14.70
N SER A 119 -3.31 13.53 15.11
CA SER A 119 -2.63 13.47 16.40
C SER A 119 -1.45 14.45 16.47
N SER A 120 -0.88 14.86 15.34
CA SER A 120 0.16 15.90 15.29
C SER A 120 -0.38 17.32 15.62
N TYR A 121 -1.63 17.41 16.09
CA TYR A 121 -2.33 18.66 16.41
C TYR A 121 -1.78 19.33 17.69
N LYS A 122 -0.85 20.26 17.51
CA LYS A 122 -0.61 21.37 18.45
C LYS A 122 -0.91 22.71 17.77
N GLU A 123 -0.79 22.78 16.46
CA GLU A 123 -1.17 23.90 15.65
C GLU A 123 -1.93 23.41 14.41
N GLU A 124 -3.05 24.04 14.08
CA GLU A 124 -3.85 23.71 12.87
C GLU A 124 -3.00 23.72 11.61
N ARG A 125 -2.02 24.61 11.55
CA ARG A 125 -1.09 24.72 10.44
C ARG A 125 -0.24 23.47 10.20
N GLN A 126 0.10 22.70 11.26
CA GLN A 126 0.85 21.45 11.12
C GLN A 126 0.01 20.35 10.53
N VAL A 127 -1.22 20.17 11.03
CA VAL A 127 -2.18 19.20 10.48
C VAL A 127 -2.41 19.45 9.00
N PHE A 128 -2.62 20.72 8.62
CA PHE A 128 -2.84 21.10 7.23
C PHE A 128 -1.64 20.78 6.33
N LYS A 129 -0.41 21.07 6.79
CA LYS A 129 0.81 20.73 6.03
C LYS A 129 1.02 19.24 5.88
N ASN A 130 0.84 18.48 6.97
CA ASN A 130 0.95 17.01 6.93
C ASN A 130 -0.10 16.41 6.00
N ALA A 131 -1.32 16.97 5.96
CA ALA A 131 -2.37 16.52 5.07
C ALA A 131 -2.06 16.82 3.59
N ILE A 132 -1.48 17.97 3.28
CA ILE A 132 -1.04 18.30 1.91
C ILE A 132 0.04 17.32 1.47
N VAL A 133 1.10 17.15 2.26
CA VAL A 133 2.21 16.24 1.92
C VAL A 133 1.71 14.81 1.76
N TYR A 134 0.80 14.39 2.63
CA TYR A 134 0.14 13.09 2.49
C TYR A 134 -0.62 12.97 1.16
N ALA A 135 -1.42 13.97 0.80
CA ALA A 135 -2.19 13.94 -0.43
C ALA A 135 -1.29 13.88 -1.67
N GLU A 136 -0.20 14.63 -1.69
CA GLU A 136 0.81 14.62 -2.77
C GLU A 136 1.41 13.22 -2.96
N GLY A 137 1.90 12.61 -1.88
CA GLY A 137 2.47 11.28 -1.95
C GLY A 137 1.45 10.20 -2.28
N ALA A 138 0.19 10.34 -1.83
CA ALA A 138 -0.89 9.43 -2.19
C ALA A 138 -1.20 9.47 -3.70
N VAL A 139 -1.30 10.68 -4.28
CA VAL A 139 -1.51 10.87 -5.72
C VAL A 139 -0.32 10.35 -6.53
N LEU A 140 0.90 10.59 -6.06
CA LEU A 140 2.11 10.07 -6.69
C LEU A 140 2.14 8.53 -6.65
N THR A 141 1.82 7.93 -5.50
CA THR A 141 1.76 6.46 -5.35
C THR A 141 0.72 5.85 -6.28
N TYR A 142 -0.47 6.44 -6.35
CA TYR A 142 -1.52 6.03 -7.26
C TYR A 142 -1.07 6.16 -8.72
N GLY A 143 -0.57 7.34 -9.14
CA GLY A 143 -0.16 7.59 -10.51
C GLY A 143 0.96 6.66 -11.00
N VAL A 144 2.00 6.43 -10.17
CA VAL A 144 3.08 5.47 -10.50
C VAL A 144 2.51 4.06 -10.66
N THR A 145 1.62 3.65 -9.73
CA THR A 145 1.03 2.31 -9.74
C THR A 145 0.18 2.09 -11.00
N GLU A 146 -0.71 3.01 -11.34
CA GLU A 146 -1.63 2.84 -12.49
C GLU A 146 -0.89 2.93 -13.82
N VAL A 147 0.05 3.87 -13.99
CA VAL A 147 0.87 3.92 -15.22
C VAL A 147 1.68 2.64 -15.44
N LEU A 148 2.25 2.07 -14.38
CA LEU A 148 2.97 0.81 -14.50
C LEU A 148 2.03 -0.36 -14.84
N LYS A 149 0.81 -0.40 -14.31
CA LYS A 149 -0.19 -1.40 -14.70
C LYS A 149 -0.52 -1.32 -16.18
N SER A 150 -0.80 -0.11 -16.66
CA SER A 150 -1.13 0.14 -18.06
C SER A 150 0.04 -0.15 -19.00
N ALA A 151 1.26 0.24 -18.61
CA ALA A 151 2.45 0.06 -19.44
C ALA A 151 2.92 -1.40 -19.52
N ILE A 152 2.80 -2.17 -18.43
CA ILE A 152 3.28 -3.56 -18.37
C ILE A 152 2.19 -4.53 -18.81
N GLY A 153 0.93 -4.28 -18.47
CA GLY A 153 -0.20 -5.10 -18.89
C GLY A 153 -0.10 -6.56 -18.43
N ARG A 154 0.46 -6.81 -17.22
CA ARG A 154 0.67 -8.16 -16.72
C ARG A 154 -0.65 -8.82 -16.36
N ASN A 155 -0.90 -10.01 -16.90
CA ASN A 155 -2.06 -10.81 -16.56
C ASN A 155 -2.06 -11.24 -15.08
N ARG A 156 -3.25 -11.24 -14.45
CA ARG A 156 -3.41 -11.67 -13.05
C ARG A 156 -3.39 -13.20 -12.91
N PRO A 157 -3.02 -13.74 -11.72
CA PRO A 157 -2.99 -15.19 -11.49
C PRO A 157 -4.28 -15.89 -11.86
N TYR A 158 -5.46 -15.32 -11.54
CA TYR A 158 -6.75 -15.94 -11.83
C TYR A 158 -7.06 -16.08 -13.33
N THR A 159 -6.37 -15.35 -14.22
CA THR A 159 -6.55 -15.50 -15.68
C THR A 159 -5.97 -16.81 -16.22
N TYR A 160 -4.99 -17.37 -15.53
CA TYR A 160 -4.32 -18.61 -15.91
C TYR A 160 -5.01 -19.88 -15.36
N ASN A 161 -5.94 -19.73 -14.39
CA ASN A 161 -6.59 -20.86 -13.76
C ASN A 161 -7.75 -21.38 -14.61
N ASP A 162 -7.52 -22.45 -15.34
CA ASP A 162 -8.47 -23.11 -16.25
C ASP A 162 -9.60 -23.88 -15.55
N ASN A 163 -9.52 -24.06 -14.23
CA ASN A 163 -10.62 -24.59 -13.43
C ASN A 163 -11.80 -23.61 -13.29
N TYR A 164 -11.62 -22.35 -13.68
CA TYR A 164 -12.65 -21.31 -13.62
C TYR A 164 -13.19 -20.97 -15.02
N SER A 165 -14.47 -20.54 -15.06
CA SER A 165 -15.11 -20.08 -16.28
C SER A 165 -14.39 -18.87 -16.90
N ALA A 166 -14.56 -18.66 -18.20
CA ALA A 166 -14.01 -17.49 -18.90
C ALA A 166 -14.47 -16.18 -18.24
N ASP A 167 -15.73 -16.08 -17.82
CA ASP A 167 -16.26 -14.88 -17.15
C ASP A 167 -15.52 -14.59 -15.83
N TYR A 168 -15.16 -15.63 -15.07
CA TYR A 168 -14.36 -15.46 -13.86
C TYR A 168 -12.93 -15.02 -14.17
N ARG A 169 -12.30 -15.60 -15.20
CA ARG A 169 -10.93 -15.31 -15.64
C ARG A 169 -10.79 -13.93 -16.25
N LEU A 170 -11.86 -13.39 -16.83
CA LEU A 170 -11.94 -12.04 -17.44
C LEU A 170 -12.59 -11.00 -16.52
N ARG A 171 -12.81 -11.34 -15.25
CA ARG A 171 -13.35 -10.41 -14.27
C ARG A 171 -12.46 -9.17 -14.15
N LYS A 172 -12.94 -8.15 -13.46
CA LYS A 172 -12.35 -6.82 -13.32
C LYS A 172 -10.81 -6.78 -13.40
N ASP A 173 -10.30 -6.02 -14.36
CA ASP A 173 -8.88 -5.67 -14.55
C ASP A 173 -7.93 -6.88 -14.70
N PRO A 174 -8.19 -7.81 -15.65
CA PRO A 174 -7.43 -9.06 -15.76
C PRO A 174 -5.95 -8.86 -16.12
N THR A 175 -5.58 -7.74 -16.75
CA THR A 175 -4.22 -7.41 -17.21
C THR A 175 -3.49 -6.41 -16.31
N SER A 176 -4.06 -6.08 -15.14
CA SER A 176 -3.51 -5.05 -14.23
C SER A 176 -2.87 -5.67 -12.98
N SER A 177 -2.00 -6.71 -13.17
CA SER A 177 -1.39 -7.40 -12.04
C SER A 177 -0.23 -6.64 -11.41
N PHE A 178 0.68 -6.09 -12.22
CA PHE A 178 1.88 -5.41 -11.70
C PHE A 178 1.79 -3.90 -11.81
N PRO A 179 2.14 -3.19 -10.73
CA PRO A 179 2.36 -3.64 -9.36
C PRO A 179 1.06 -3.76 -8.56
N SER A 180 1.13 -4.36 -7.34
CA SER A 180 -0.02 -4.47 -6.45
C SER A 180 -0.41 -3.12 -5.84
N GLY A 181 -1.58 -2.58 -6.24
CA GLY A 181 -2.09 -1.30 -5.75
C GLY A 181 -2.43 -1.30 -4.25
N HIS A 182 -3.01 -2.39 -3.72
CA HIS A 182 -3.28 -2.52 -2.29
C HIS A 182 -1.99 -2.53 -1.47
N THR A 183 -0.96 -3.22 -1.95
CA THR A 183 0.33 -3.27 -1.26
C THR A 183 1.02 -1.92 -1.32
N SER A 184 0.99 -1.21 -2.47
CA SER A 184 1.64 0.09 -2.60
C SER A 184 0.96 1.15 -1.73
N SER A 185 -0.37 1.21 -1.71
CA SER A 185 -1.10 2.16 -0.86
C SER A 185 -0.93 1.86 0.64
N THR A 186 -0.99 0.57 1.04
CA THR A 186 -0.76 0.19 2.43
C THR A 186 0.67 0.53 2.86
N ALA A 187 1.67 0.24 2.02
CA ALA A 187 3.06 0.58 2.32
C ALA A 187 3.25 2.10 2.44
N TYR A 188 2.73 2.87 1.48
CA TYR A 188 2.76 4.33 1.56
C TYR A 188 2.18 4.85 2.88
N ASN A 189 0.95 4.43 3.22
CA ASN A 189 0.26 4.87 4.42
C ASN A 189 1.05 4.51 5.70
N CYS A 190 1.53 3.27 5.80
CA CYS A 190 2.25 2.80 6.98
C CYS A 190 3.59 3.52 7.18
N PHE A 191 4.38 3.69 6.12
CA PHE A 191 5.67 4.37 6.22
C PHE A 191 5.53 5.87 6.45
N PHE A 192 4.53 6.52 5.84
CA PHE A 192 4.23 7.93 6.10
C PHE A 192 3.76 8.13 7.55
N ALA A 193 2.82 7.31 8.04
CA ALA A 193 2.36 7.39 9.43
C ALA A 193 3.50 7.14 10.42
N ALA A 194 4.35 6.13 10.17
CA ALA A 194 5.49 5.83 11.02
C ALA A 194 6.49 6.97 11.05
N SER A 195 6.69 7.65 9.92
CA SER A 195 7.52 8.85 9.83
C SER A 195 6.99 9.99 10.71
N LEU A 196 5.67 10.23 10.72
CA LEU A 196 5.06 11.24 11.59
C LEU A 196 5.16 10.86 13.06
N ILE A 197 4.89 9.59 13.39
CA ILE A 197 4.96 9.06 14.76
C ILE A 197 6.40 9.16 15.29
N ASP A 198 7.39 8.75 14.50
CA ASP A 198 8.80 8.84 14.89
C ASP A 198 9.19 10.30 15.17
N TYR A 199 8.77 11.21 14.29
CA TYR A 199 9.13 12.62 14.41
C TYR A 199 8.48 13.33 15.62
N TYR A 200 7.18 13.09 15.85
CA TYR A 200 6.43 13.84 16.86
C TYR A 200 6.39 13.18 18.24
N TYR A 201 6.52 11.85 18.31
CA TYR A 201 6.20 11.11 19.54
C TYR A 201 7.32 10.23 20.09
N ILE A 202 8.32 9.88 19.29
CA ILE A 202 9.37 8.97 19.75
C ILE A 202 10.64 9.76 20.06
N ALA A 203 11.13 9.63 21.30
CA ALA A 203 12.40 10.21 21.70
C ALA A 203 13.57 9.59 20.90
N ASN A 204 14.58 10.39 20.61
CA ASN A 204 15.72 9.95 19.79
C ASN A 204 16.49 8.75 20.39
N ASP A 205 16.49 8.57 21.70
CA ASP A 205 17.11 7.48 22.44
C ASP A 205 16.22 6.27 22.71
N ASP A 206 14.90 6.36 22.42
CA ASP A 206 13.98 5.24 22.60
C ASP A 206 14.04 4.25 21.43
N LYS A 207 15.02 3.37 21.51
CA LYS A 207 15.27 2.36 20.47
C LYS A 207 14.11 1.38 20.32
N TRP A 208 13.44 1.03 21.43
CA TRP A 208 12.37 0.03 21.38
C TRP A 208 11.12 0.55 20.70
N LEU A 209 10.70 1.76 21.01
CA LEU A 209 9.57 2.39 20.31
C LEU A 209 9.86 2.59 18.83
N LYS A 210 11.10 2.96 18.46
CA LYS A 210 11.50 3.03 17.05
C LYS A 210 11.41 1.67 16.35
N ILE A 211 11.94 0.62 16.96
CA ILE A 211 11.87 -0.73 16.38
C ILE A 211 10.41 -1.17 16.19
N ILE A 212 9.55 -0.95 17.18
CA ILE A 212 8.13 -1.30 17.10
C ILE A 212 7.44 -0.49 15.99
N ASN A 213 7.64 0.82 15.94
CA ASN A 213 7.03 1.71 14.95
C ASN A 213 7.41 1.30 13.52
N TRP A 214 8.70 1.24 13.24
CA TRP A 214 9.20 0.88 11.90
C TRP A 214 8.96 -0.59 11.55
N GLY A 215 9.05 -1.49 12.52
CA GLY A 215 8.73 -2.91 12.35
C GLY A 215 7.26 -3.11 11.98
N THR A 216 6.35 -2.39 12.63
CA THR A 216 4.92 -2.41 12.30
C THR A 216 4.68 -1.87 10.88
N ALA A 217 5.27 -0.72 10.54
CA ALA A 217 5.17 -0.13 9.22
C ALA A 217 5.67 -1.05 8.10
N ALA A 218 6.73 -1.81 8.36
CA ALA A 218 7.26 -2.78 7.41
C ALA A 218 6.40 -4.05 7.29
N THR A 219 5.81 -4.52 8.38
CA THR A 219 5.11 -5.81 8.41
C THR A 219 3.72 -5.76 7.82
N ILE A 220 2.96 -4.67 8.06
CA ILE A 220 1.56 -4.57 7.63
C ILE A 220 1.41 -4.68 6.10
N PRO A 221 2.20 -3.97 5.26
CA PRO A 221 2.10 -4.13 3.82
C PRO A 221 2.50 -5.52 3.32
N ILE A 222 3.40 -6.23 4.03
CA ILE A 222 3.74 -7.62 3.73
C ILE A 222 2.52 -8.51 3.94
N ILE A 223 1.80 -8.33 5.05
CA ILE A 223 0.55 -9.06 5.32
C ILE A 223 -0.49 -8.76 4.24
N THR A 224 -0.68 -7.48 3.88
CA THR A 224 -1.59 -7.10 2.79
C THR A 224 -1.20 -7.80 1.49
N GLY A 225 0.09 -7.76 1.14
CA GLY A 225 0.60 -8.42 -0.06
C GLY A 225 0.39 -9.92 -0.05
N TYR A 226 0.68 -10.60 1.05
CA TYR A 226 0.41 -12.03 1.23
C TYR A 226 -1.08 -12.36 1.01
N LEU A 227 -1.99 -11.58 1.58
CA LEU A 227 -3.42 -11.76 1.35
C LEU A 227 -3.82 -11.53 -0.12
N ARG A 228 -3.15 -10.64 -0.84
CA ARG A 228 -3.40 -10.44 -2.29
C ARG A 228 -2.91 -11.62 -3.11
N THR A 229 -1.86 -12.33 -2.69
CA THR A 229 -1.44 -13.59 -3.35
C THR A 229 -2.41 -14.72 -3.04
N GLU A 230 -2.85 -14.89 -1.79
CA GLU A 230 -3.87 -15.87 -1.38
C GLU A 230 -5.23 -15.62 -2.08
N ALA A 231 -5.55 -14.37 -2.40
CA ALA A 231 -6.74 -13.99 -3.17
C ALA A 231 -6.60 -14.27 -4.69
N GLY A 232 -5.47 -14.80 -5.16
CA GLY A 232 -5.19 -15.02 -6.58
C GLY A 232 -5.17 -13.74 -7.42
N LYS A 233 -4.99 -12.56 -6.79
CA LYS A 233 -5.04 -11.24 -7.45
C LYS A 233 -3.69 -10.78 -7.96
N HIS A 234 -2.60 -11.14 -7.28
CA HIS A 234 -1.25 -10.66 -7.55
C HIS A 234 -0.23 -11.77 -7.35
N PHE A 235 0.85 -11.74 -8.13
CA PHE A 235 2.04 -12.56 -7.93
C PHE A 235 2.97 -11.98 -6.85
N TYR A 236 3.94 -12.74 -6.37
CA TYR A 236 4.90 -12.29 -5.37
C TYR A 236 5.69 -11.07 -5.83
N THR A 237 6.09 -11.03 -7.10
CA THR A 237 6.81 -9.87 -7.67
C THR A 237 5.94 -8.63 -7.78
N ASP A 238 4.63 -8.76 -8.01
CA ASP A 238 3.69 -7.63 -8.03
C ASP A 238 3.59 -6.99 -6.64
N VAL A 239 3.54 -7.84 -5.62
CA VAL A 239 3.52 -7.44 -4.21
C VAL A 239 4.82 -6.75 -3.81
N ALA A 240 5.97 -7.34 -4.17
CA ALA A 240 7.27 -6.75 -3.91
C ALA A 240 7.43 -5.38 -4.59
N GLY A 241 7.01 -5.26 -5.86
CA GLY A 241 7.01 -4.00 -6.59
C GLY A 241 6.13 -2.95 -5.93
N GLY A 242 4.89 -3.31 -5.55
CA GLY A 242 3.99 -2.42 -4.85
C GLY A 242 4.54 -1.96 -3.50
N TYR A 243 5.14 -2.88 -2.73
CA TYR A 243 5.77 -2.57 -1.45
C TYR A 243 6.90 -1.54 -1.62
N ILE A 244 7.80 -1.76 -2.58
CA ILE A 244 8.95 -0.87 -2.82
C ILE A 244 8.46 0.54 -3.22
N ILE A 245 7.49 0.63 -4.13
CA ILE A 245 6.93 1.90 -4.58
C ILE A 245 6.31 2.66 -3.40
N GLY A 246 5.42 2.03 -2.64
CA GLY A 246 4.74 2.69 -1.54
C GLY A 246 5.69 3.09 -0.42
N ALA A 247 6.61 2.21 -0.03
CA ALA A 247 7.60 2.50 1.02
C ALA A 247 8.55 3.63 0.60
N ALA A 248 9.06 3.62 -0.64
CA ALA A 248 9.95 4.66 -1.13
C ALA A 248 9.29 6.04 -1.14
N ILE A 249 8.03 6.13 -1.59
CA ILE A 249 7.28 7.39 -1.59
C ILE A 249 6.94 7.81 -0.16
N GLY A 250 6.47 6.89 0.70
CA GLY A 250 6.12 7.20 2.09
C GLY A 250 7.29 7.67 2.96
N LEU A 251 8.52 7.28 2.60
CA LEU A 251 9.75 7.77 3.24
C LEU A 251 10.29 9.05 2.60
N GLY A 252 10.03 9.25 1.30
CA GLY A 252 10.63 10.33 0.50
C GLY A 252 9.88 11.66 0.53
N VAL A 253 8.60 11.65 0.88
CA VAL A 253 7.74 12.86 0.96
C VAL A 253 7.77 13.56 2.35
#